data_9ac2988f5a8f32e9fe2c71297aa14e8a
#
_entry.id   9ac2988f5a8f32e9fe2c71297aa14e8a
#
_cell.length_a   1.000
_cell.length_b   1.000
_cell.length_c   1.000
_cell.angle_alpha   90.00
_cell.angle_beta   90.00
_cell.angle_gamma   90.00
#
_symmetry.space_group_name_H-M   'P 1'
#
loop_
_entity.id
_entity.type
_entity.pdbx_description
1 polymer ?
#
loop_
_entity_poly.entity_id
_entity_poly.type
_entity_poly.pdbx_seq_one_letter_code
_entity_poly.pdbx_strand_id
1 'polypeptide(L)'
;IIVVPVYGGHVAPLAMERLQYIRGVDTPTVLVVVYGNRAYEKALMELDAFAIPHGFKVIAGATFIGEHSYSTDKYPIAVGRPDESDLAFAAEFGKKIMEKIQTADSMDTLYPVDVRTIKRPSQPFFPLFRFLRKVIKLRKSGTPLPRVPWVEDEDLCTHCGLCVVRCPAGAITKGDELHTDEAKCIKCCACVKACVRKAR
;
A
#
# COMPACT_ATOMS: atom_id res chain seq x y z
N ILE A 1 -7.25 -14.48 -4.70
CA ILE A 1 -6.21 -13.44 -4.82
C ILE A 1 -6.23 -12.59 -3.56
N ILE A 2 -5.07 -12.39 -2.93
CA ILE A 2 -4.90 -11.49 -1.78
C ILE A 2 -4.06 -10.30 -2.25
N VAL A 3 -4.65 -9.09 -2.17
CA VAL A 3 -4.00 -7.84 -2.58
C VAL A 3 -3.92 -6.90 -1.38
N VAL A 4 -2.72 -6.41 -1.08
CA VAL A 4 -2.50 -5.54 0.08
C VAL A 4 -1.64 -4.33 -0.26
N PRO A 5 -1.86 -3.18 0.39
CA PRO A 5 -0.98 -2.03 0.25
C PRO A 5 0.29 -2.16 1.10
N VAL A 6 1.37 -1.55 0.62
CA VAL A 6 2.66 -1.48 1.32
C VAL A 6 2.76 -0.18 2.13
N TYR A 7 2.96 -0.29 3.43
CA TYR A 7 3.18 0.83 4.34
C TYR A 7 4.58 0.72 4.98
N GLY A 8 5.45 1.66 4.66
CA GLY A 8 6.81 1.69 5.21
C GLY A 8 7.67 0.45 4.88
N GLY A 9 7.35 -0.27 3.79
CA GLY A 9 8.06 -1.49 3.39
C GLY A 9 7.46 -2.78 3.95
N HIS A 10 6.35 -2.70 4.67
CA HIS A 10 5.61 -3.80 5.28
C HIS A 10 4.18 -3.87 4.74
N VAL A 11 3.49 -4.97 4.96
CA VAL A 11 2.04 -5.03 4.76
C VAL A 11 1.37 -4.03 5.70
N ALA A 12 0.37 -3.30 5.21
CA ALA A 12 -0.37 -2.37 6.06
C ALA A 12 -0.95 -3.08 7.29
N PRO A 13 -0.73 -2.59 8.53
CA PRO A 13 -1.13 -3.28 9.76
C PRO A 13 -2.61 -3.68 9.79
N LEU A 14 -3.50 -2.76 9.37
CA LEU A 14 -4.93 -3.06 9.29
C LEU A 14 -5.26 -4.17 8.29
N ALA A 15 -4.49 -4.31 7.20
CA ALA A 15 -4.68 -5.42 6.26
C ALA A 15 -4.31 -6.75 6.91
N MET A 16 -3.19 -6.81 7.62
CA MET A 16 -2.80 -8.01 8.37
C MET A 16 -3.81 -8.38 9.45
N GLU A 17 -4.32 -7.41 10.19
CA GLU A 17 -5.38 -7.62 11.19
C GLU A 17 -6.63 -8.24 10.57
N ARG A 18 -7.08 -7.75 9.42
CA ARG A 18 -8.25 -8.31 8.71
C ARG A 18 -7.99 -9.68 8.11
N LEU A 19 -6.80 -9.91 7.59
CA LEU A 19 -6.42 -11.18 6.98
C LEU A 19 -6.35 -12.33 7.98
N GLN A 20 -6.06 -12.07 9.27
CA GLN A 20 -5.93 -13.13 10.29
C GLN A 20 -7.18 -14.01 10.44
N TYR A 21 -8.34 -13.57 9.95
CA TYR A 21 -9.60 -14.31 10.03
C TYR A 21 -9.85 -15.23 8.82
N ILE A 22 -9.05 -15.15 7.77
CA ILE A 22 -9.21 -16.03 6.60
C ILE A 22 -8.35 -17.27 6.70
N ARG A 23 -8.87 -18.37 6.19
CA ARG A 23 -8.20 -19.68 6.14
C ARG A 23 -8.46 -20.35 4.79
N GLY A 24 -7.48 -21.10 4.31
CA GLY A 24 -7.59 -22.00 3.18
C GLY A 24 -7.41 -23.45 3.62
N VAL A 25 -7.70 -24.37 2.72
CA VAL A 25 -7.36 -25.79 2.82
C VAL A 25 -6.65 -26.14 1.51
N ASP A 26 -5.33 -26.03 1.51
CA ASP A 26 -4.47 -26.11 0.32
C ASP A 26 -4.96 -25.26 -0.87
N THR A 27 -5.53 -24.08 -0.52
CA THR A 27 -6.23 -23.21 -1.48
C THR A 27 -5.24 -22.45 -2.36
N PRO A 28 -5.24 -22.66 -3.69
CA PRO A 28 -4.39 -21.93 -4.61
C PRO A 28 -4.61 -20.42 -4.50
N THR A 29 -3.53 -19.68 -4.25
CA THR A 29 -3.60 -18.27 -3.93
C THR A 29 -2.55 -17.45 -4.67
N VAL A 30 -2.96 -16.30 -5.14
CA VAL A 30 -2.09 -15.29 -5.76
C VAL A 30 -1.86 -14.17 -4.77
N LEU A 31 -0.61 -13.83 -4.50
CA LEU A 31 -0.24 -12.75 -3.60
C LEU A 31 0.18 -11.51 -4.37
N VAL A 32 -0.40 -10.38 -4.02
CA VAL A 32 -0.11 -9.10 -4.68
C VAL A 32 0.13 -8.02 -3.63
N VAL A 33 1.20 -7.25 -3.82
CA VAL A 33 1.42 -6.02 -3.03
C VAL A 33 1.44 -4.79 -3.93
N VAL A 34 0.78 -3.72 -3.49
CA VAL A 34 0.75 -2.43 -4.20
C VAL A 34 1.57 -1.43 -3.41
N TYR A 35 2.54 -0.79 -4.06
CA TYR A 35 3.49 0.11 -3.42
C TYR A 35 3.64 1.44 -4.17
N GLY A 36 4.08 2.49 -3.44
CA GLY A 36 4.23 3.86 -3.96
C GLY A 36 5.61 4.15 -4.51
N ASN A 37 6.03 3.48 -5.59
CA ASN A 37 7.21 3.74 -6.40
C ASN A 37 8.60 3.39 -5.81
N ARG A 38 8.90 3.60 -4.52
CA ARG A 38 10.27 3.36 -4.04
C ARG A 38 10.60 1.86 -3.99
N ALA A 39 9.94 1.12 -3.12
CA ALA A 39 10.14 -0.32 -2.97
C ALA A 39 9.02 -0.92 -2.12
N TYR A 40 8.81 -2.22 -2.27
CA TYR A 40 7.88 -2.99 -1.44
C TYR A 40 8.57 -3.70 -0.25
N GLU A 41 9.91 -3.62 -0.18
CA GLU A 41 10.79 -4.13 0.87
C GLU A 41 10.43 -5.58 1.32
N LYS A 42 9.85 -5.74 2.52
CA LYS A 42 9.49 -7.04 3.09
C LYS A 42 8.04 -7.45 2.87
N ALA A 43 7.19 -6.56 2.37
CA ALA A 43 5.73 -6.75 2.37
C ALA A 43 5.28 -8.04 1.67
N LEU A 44 5.86 -8.39 0.51
CA LEU A 44 5.48 -9.61 -0.19
C LEU A 44 5.90 -10.88 0.57
N MET A 45 7.07 -10.85 1.21
CA MET A 45 7.55 -11.96 2.04
C MET A 45 6.72 -12.11 3.32
N GLU A 46 6.26 -11.01 3.91
CA GLU A 46 5.37 -11.03 5.07
C GLU A 46 4.01 -11.62 4.71
N LEU A 47 3.49 -11.26 3.54
CA LEU A 47 2.24 -11.80 3.05
C LEU A 47 2.33 -13.31 2.75
N ASP A 48 3.45 -13.76 2.21
CA ASP A 48 3.75 -15.19 1.98
C ASP A 48 3.87 -15.95 3.30
N ALA A 49 4.64 -15.41 4.25
CA ALA A 49 4.79 -15.97 5.59
C ALA A 49 3.46 -16.05 6.36
N PHE A 50 2.52 -15.16 6.05
CA PHE A 50 1.15 -15.24 6.54
C PHE A 50 0.35 -16.34 5.81
N ALA A 51 0.39 -16.37 4.47
CA ALA A 51 -0.49 -17.20 3.65
C ALA A 51 -0.26 -18.72 3.89
N ILE A 52 1.00 -19.15 3.91
CA ILE A 52 1.36 -20.58 4.00
C ILE A 52 0.78 -21.23 5.27
N PRO A 53 1.03 -20.75 6.50
CA PRO A 53 0.49 -21.37 7.71
C PRO A 53 -1.04 -21.20 7.84
N HIS A 54 -1.66 -20.33 7.02
CA HIS A 54 -3.11 -20.16 6.98
C HIS A 54 -3.79 -21.10 5.95
N GLY A 55 -3.05 -22.06 5.38
CA GLY A 55 -3.59 -23.09 4.49
C GLY A 55 -3.72 -22.63 3.03
N PHE A 56 -2.97 -21.59 2.62
CA PHE A 56 -2.94 -21.13 1.25
C PHE A 56 -1.70 -21.65 0.52
N LYS A 57 -1.90 -22.17 -0.69
CA LYS A 57 -0.85 -22.59 -1.61
C LYS A 57 -0.53 -21.44 -2.57
N VAL A 58 0.61 -20.79 -2.39
CA VAL A 58 0.97 -19.61 -3.18
C VAL A 58 1.41 -20.04 -4.57
N ILE A 59 0.57 -19.82 -5.58
CA ILE A 59 0.81 -20.24 -6.97
C ILE A 59 1.34 -19.12 -7.87
N ALA A 60 1.24 -17.89 -7.44
CA ALA A 60 1.81 -16.72 -8.13
C ALA A 60 1.97 -15.55 -7.16
N GLY A 61 2.90 -14.64 -7.47
CA GLY A 61 3.09 -13.41 -6.74
C GLY A 61 3.43 -12.25 -7.68
N ALA A 62 2.97 -11.05 -7.35
CA ALA A 62 3.31 -9.84 -8.10
C ALA A 62 3.39 -8.60 -7.21
N THR A 63 4.04 -7.57 -7.76
CA THR A 63 4.14 -6.27 -7.12
C THR A 63 3.76 -5.20 -8.15
N PHE A 64 2.80 -4.34 -7.80
CA PHE A 64 2.33 -3.28 -8.68
C PHE A 64 2.58 -1.91 -8.05
N ILE A 65 2.85 -0.95 -8.94
CA ILE A 65 3.08 0.44 -8.54
C ILE A 65 1.76 1.22 -8.57
N GLY A 66 1.61 2.15 -7.63
CA GLY A 66 0.53 3.13 -7.62
C GLY A 66 1.04 4.49 -7.20
N GLU A 67 0.30 5.55 -7.43
CA GLU A 67 0.65 6.86 -6.92
C GLU A 67 0.74 6.82 -5.39
N HIS A 68 1.84 7.33 -4.85
CA HIS A 68 2.06 7.32 -3.41
C HIS A 68 1.02 8.19 -2.69
N SER A 69 0.48 7.72 -1.57
CA SER A 69 -0.50 8.48 -0.79
C SER A 69 0.00 9.86 -0.32
N TYR A 70 1.32 10.00 -0.15
CA TYR A 70 1.98 11.27 0.21
C TYR A 70 2.40 12.12 -1.01
N SER A 71 2.04 11.70 -2.24
CA SER A 71 2.31 12.49 -3.43
C SER A 71 1.50 13.78 -3.39
N THR A 72 2.17 14.90 -3.63
CA THR A 72 1.59 16.24 -3.73
C THR A 72 2.22 16.98 -4.91
N ASP A 73 1.62 18.08 -5.35
CA ASP A 73 2.19 18.94 -6.41
C ASP A 73 3.62 19.38 -6.10
N LYS A 74 3.92 19.63 -4.82
CA LYS A 74 5.26 20.03 -4.34
C LYS A 74 6.24 18.86 -4.27
N TYR A 75 5.74 17.67 -3.98
CA TYR A 75 6.53 16.44 -3.83
C TYR A 75 5.87 15.29 -4.60
N PRO A 76 5.99 15.31 -5.94
CA PRO A 76 5.37 14.29 -6.78
C PRO A 76 6.05 12.92 -6.60
N ILE A 77 5.26 11.88 -6.35
CA ILE A 77 5.76 10.50 -6.17
C ILE A 77 4.87 9.55 -6.96
N ALA A 78 5.36 9.03 -8.06
CA ALA A 78 4.64 8.13 -8.97
C ALA A 78 3.30 8.71 -9.44
N VAL A 79 3.28 10.00 -9.76
CA VAL A 79 2.07 10.67 -10.28
C VAL A 79 1.59 9.99 -11.56
N GLY A 80 0.27 9.81 -11.67
CA GLY A 80 -0.35 9.16 -12.81
C GLY A 80 -0.18 7.63 -12.85
N ARG A 81 0.38 7.02 -11.79
CA ARG A 81 0.46 5.55 -11.70
C ARG A 81 -0.74 4.97 -10.92
N PRO A 82 -1.32 3.82 -11.36
CA PRO A 82 -0.90 3.00 -12.51
C PRO A 82 -1.22 3.67 -13.84
N ASP A 83 -0.26 3.62 -14.76
CA ASP A 83 -0.43 4.04 -16.14
C ASP A 83 -0.87 2.87 -17.04
N GLU A 84 -1.02 3.11 -18.35
CA GLU A 84 -1.44 2.09 -19.30
C GLU A 84 -0.49 0.89 -19.35
N SER A 85 0.81 1.11 -19.17
CA SER A 85 1.80 0.02 -19.14
C SER A 85 1.67 -0.84 -17.88
N ASP A 86 1.36 -0.24 -16.74
CA ASP A 86 1.09 -0.96 -15.50
C ASP A 86 -0.17 -1.81 -15.61
N LEU A 87 -1.22 -1.25 -16.23
CA LEU A 87 -2.48 -1.96 -16.44
C LEU A 87 -2.30 -3.12 -17.44
N ALA A 88 -1.54 -2.90 -18.51
CA ALA A 88 -1.21 -3.96 -19.46
C ALA A 88 -0.39 -5.09 -18.79
N PHE A 89 0.59 -4.73 -17.95
CA PHE A 89 1.36 -5.71 -17.17
C PHE A 89 0.46 -6.50 -16.20
N ALA A 90 -0.48 -5.84 -15.52
CA ALA A 90 -1.43 -6.50 -14.63
C ALA A 90 -2.36 -7.46 -15.39
N ALA A 91 -2.83 -7.07 -16.58
CA ALA A 91 -3.66 -7.91 -17.43
C ALA A 91 -2.88 -9.14 -17.93
N GLU A 92 -1.64 -8.96 -18.36
CA GLU A 92 -0.76 -10.06 -18.79
C GLU A 92 -0.44 -11.03 -17.64
N PHE A 93 -0.21 -10.50 -16.45
CA PHE A 93 -0.03 -11.32 -15.24
C PHE A 93 -1.29 -12.17 -14.97
N GLY A 94 -2.48 -11.57 -15.08
CA GLY A 94 -3.75 -12.29 -14.92
C GLY A 94 -3.92 -13.41 -15.95
N LYS A 95 -3.57 -13.17 -17.23
CA LYS A 95 -3.60 -14.21 -18.28
C LYS A 95 -2.68 -15.38 -17.95
N LYS A 96 -1.45 -15.13 -17.54
CA LYS A 96 -0.48 -16.17 -17.14
C LYS A 96 -0.96 -17.02 -15.96
N ILE A 97 -1.67 -16.40 -15.00
CA ILE A 97 -2.29 -17.15 -13.91
C ILE A 97 -3.40 -18.06 -14.45
N MET A 98 -4.27 -17.54 -15.31
CA MET A 98 -5.34 -18.35 -15.92
C MET A 98 -4.78 -19.49 -16.74
N GLU A 99 -3.77 -19.26 -17.56
CA GLU A 99 -3.06 -20.31 -18.33
C GLU A 99 -2.49 -21.36 -17.39
N LYS A 100 -1.78 -20.96 -16.31
CA LYS A 100 -1.24 -21.89 -15.32
C LYS A 100 -2.31 -22.77 -14.69
N ILE A 101 -3.48 -22.19 -14.36
CA ILE A 101 -4.59 -22.93 -13.78
C ILE A 101 -5.24 -23.89 -14.80
N GLN A 102 -5.42 -23.44 -16.04
CA GLN A 102 -6.07 -24.22 -17.10
C GLN A 102 -5.21 -25.36 -17.62
N THR A 103 -3.88 -25.23 -17.55
CA THR A 103 -2.93 -26.27 -18.00
C THR A 103 -2.56 -27.24 -16.90
N ALA A 104 -3.00 -27.04 -15.67
CA ALA A 104 -2.78 -27.96 -14.57
C ALA A 104 -3.76 -29.15 -14.66
N ASP A 105 -3.27 -30.37 -14.49
CA ASP A 105 -4.10 -31.59 -14.49
C ASP A 105 -5.11 -31.61 -13.34
N SER A 106 -4.75 -30.98 -12.22
CA SER A 106 -5.60 -30.79 -11.05
C SER A 106 -5.09 -29.59 -10.22
N MET A 107 -5.90 -29.11 -9.25
CA MET A 107 -5.47 -28.05 -8.32
C MET A 107 -4.26 -28.47 -7.46
N ASP A 108 -4.12 -29.78 -7.21
CA ASP A 108 -3.00 -30.31 -6.41
C ASP A 108 -1.66 -30.25 -7.17
N THR A 109 -1.71 -30.30 -8.51
CA THR A 109 -0.52 -30.23 -9.36
C THR A 109 -0.01 -28.82 -9.60
N LEU A 110 -0.73 -27.79 -9.16
CA LEU A 110 -0.26 -26.41 -9.23
C LEU A 110 1.00 -26.21 -8.39
N TYR A 111 2.11 -25.89 -9.05
CA TYR A 111 3.39 -25.67 -8.37
C TYR A 111 3.37 -24.36 -7.57
N PRO A 112 3.76 -24.41 -6.27
CA PRO A 112 3.98 -23.20 -5.48
C PRO A 112 5.15 -22.39 -6.05
N VAL A 113 5.12 -21.08 -5.84
CA VAL A 113 6.20 -20.17 -6.21
C VAL A 113 6.92 -19.66 -4.97
N ASP A 114 8.23 -19.49 -5.08
CA ASP A 114 9.01 -18.79 -4.06
C ASP A 114 8.98 -17.29 -4.36
N VAL A 115 8.23 -16.54 -3.59
CA VAL A 115 8.11 -15.07 -3.77
C VAL A 115 9.43 -14.32 -3.59
N ARG A 116 10.45 -14.94 -2.95
CA ARG A 116 11.79 -14.36 -2.79
C ARG A 116 12.53 -14.24 -4.12
N THR A 117 12.13 -15.00 -5.12
CA THR A 117 12.71 -14.94 -6.48
C THR A 117 12.18 -13.75 -7.28
N ILE A 118 11.12 -13.09 -6.83
CA ILE A 118 10.54 -11.93 -7.51
C ILE A 118 11.52 -10.76 -7.41
N LYS A 119 11.95 -10.29 -8.58
CA LYS A 119 12.96 -9.24 -8.69
C LYS A 119 12.47 -7.93 -8.06
N ARG A 120 13.25 -7.42 -7.11
CA ARG A 120 12.97 -6.12 -6.49
C ARG A 120 13.26 -4.98 -7.47
N PRO A 121 12.51 -3.87 -7.40
CA PRO A 121 12.80 -2.70 -8.22
C PRO A 121 14.20 -2.16 -7.89
N SER A 122 14.95 -1.83 -8.92
CA SER A 122 16.28 -1.20 -8.75
C SER A 122 16.11 0.18 -8.13
N GLN A 123 16.98 0.50 -7.18
CA GLN A 123 17.00 1.83 -6.54
C GLN A 123 18.20 2.63 -7.04
N PRO A 124 17.98 3.77 -7.73
CA PRO A 124 19.08 4.64 -8.13
C PRO A 124 19.85 5.12 -6.90
N PHE A 125 21.17 4.95 -6.91
CA PHE A 125 22.03 5.23 -5.74
C PHE A 125 21.90 6.67 -5.23
N PHE A 126 22.00 7.67 -6.10
CA PHE A 126 21.99 9.09 -5.68
C PHE A 126 20.64 9.55 -5.09
N PRO A 127 19.47 9.27 -5.69
CA PRO A 127 18.19 9.58 -5.06
C PRO A 127 18.00 8.88 -3.72
N LEU A 128 18.40 7.61 -3.61
CA LEU A 128 18.32 6.86 -2.35
C LEU A 128 19.22 7.50 -1.27
N PHE A 129 20.46 7.84 -1.60
CA PHE A 129 21.39 8.48 -0.66
C PHE A 129 20.87 9.84 -0.18
N ARG A 130 20.35 10.68 -1.09
CA ARG A 130 19.74 11.97 -0.73
C ARG A 130 18.53 11.78 0.20
N PHE A 131 17.69 10.80 -0.10
CA PHE A 131 16.54 10.45 0.74
C PHE A 131 16.98 10.03 2.15
N LEU A 132 17.93 9.09 2.26
CA LEU A 132 18.46 8.61 3.54
C LEU A 132 19.09 9.75 4.37
N ARG A 133 19.87 10.62 3.74
CA ARG A 133 20.43 11.81 4.43
C ARG A 133 19.34 12.71 4.97
N LYS A 134 18.26 12.93 4.21
CA LYS A 134 17.12 13.75 4.66
C LYS A 134 16.39 13.10 5.84
N VAL A 135 16.15 11.79 5.79
CA VAL A 135 15.53 11.04 6.88
C VAL A 135 16.40 11.10 8.15
N ILE A 136 17.71 10.89 8.03
CA ILE A 136 18.65 10.98 9.16
C ILE A 136 18.62 12.40 9.76
N LYS A 137 18.65 13.43 8.91
CA LYS A 137 18.58 14.83 9.38
C LYS A 137 17.30 15.12 10.15
N LEU A 138 16.15 14.67 9.63
CA LEU A 138 14.85 14.82 10.28
C LEU A 138 14.78 14.08 11.62
N ARG A 139 15.32 12.86 11.69
CA ARG A 139 15.41 12.12 12.96
C ARG A 139 16.30 12.79 14.00
N LYS A 140 17.40 13.41 13.56
CA LYS A 140 18.35 14.12 14.45
C LYS A 140 17.84 15.49 14.88
N SER A 141 16.95 16.14 14.13
CA SER A 141 16.42 17.47 14.49
C SER A 141 15.50 17.45 15.71
N GLY A 142 15.08 16.27 16.18
CA GLY A 142 14.17 16.15 17.31
C GLY A 142 12.78 16.74 17.07
N THR A 143 12.50 17.23 15.84
CA THR A 143 11.19 17.79 15.49
C THR A 143 10.15 16.67 15.49
N PRO A 144 9.12 16.73 16.33
CA PRO A 144 8.06 15.74 16.30
C PRO A 144 7.39 15.77 14.92
N LEU A 145 7.47 14.68 14.19
CA LEU A 145 6.68 14.55 12.96
C LEU A 145 5.23 14.23 13.36
N PRO A 146 4.25 14.91 12.76
CA PRO A 146 2.86 14.60 13.01
C PRO A 146 2.60 13.14 12.66
N ARG A 147 1.90 12.46 13.55
CA ARG A 147 1.61 11.04 13.41
C ARG A 147 0.43 10.75 12.49
N VAL A 148 -0.43 11.77 12.31
CA VAL A 148 -1.65 11.73 11.48
C VAL A 148 -1.75 12.98 10.63
N PRO A 149 -2.50 12.97 9.51
CA PRO A 149 -2.84 14.19 8.79
C PRO A 149 -3.61 15.16 9.69
N TRP A 150 -3.18 16.42 9.71
CA TRP A 150 -3.82 17.50 10.45
C TRP A 150 -4.24 18.62 9.49
N VAL A 151 -4.98 19.59 9.98
CA VAL A 151 -5.28 20.82 9.25
C VAL A 151 -4.10 21.76 9.44
N GLU A 152 -3.44 22.15 8.34
CA GLU A 152 -2.30 23.07 8.37
C GLU A 152 -2.74 24.52 8.44
N ASP A 153 -3.90 24.83 7.85
CA ASP A 153 -4.47 26.16 7.78
C ASP A 153 -5.97 26.08 8.07
N GLU A 154 -6.33 26.50 9.28
CA GLU A 154 -7.72 26.44 9.76
C GLU A 154 -8.62 27.45 9.04
N ASP A 155 -8.08 28.61 8.60
CA ASP A 155 -8.84 29.64 7.88
C ASP A 155 -9.29 29.15 6.49
N LEU A 156 -8.57 28.20 5.91
CA LEU A 156 -8.97 27.55 4.66
C LEU A 156 -10.03 26.48 4.88
N CYS A 157 -10.22 25.99 6.08
CA CYS A 157 -11.18 24.94 6.37
C CYS A 157 -12.61 25.49 6.37
N THR A 158 -13.42 25.05 5.43
CA THR A 158 -14.84 25.43 5.31
C THR A 158 -15.79 24.45 6.00
N HIS A 159 -15.29 23.50 6.76
CA HIS A 159 -16.08 22.45 7.42
C HIS A 159 -17.03 21.69 6.45
N CYS A 160 -16.62 21.52 5.19
CA CYS A 160 -17.43 20.90 4.14
C CYS A 160 -17.67 19.37 4.35
N GLY A 161 -16.96 18.74 5.28
CA GLY A 161 -17.11 17.33 5.62
C GLY A 161 -16.53 16.32 4.64
N LEU A 162 -15.89 16.75 3.54
CA LEU A 162 -15.30 15.82 2.55
C LEU A 162 -14.25 14.89 3.17
N CYS A 163 -13.45 15.38 4.11
CA CYS A 163 -12.45 14.58 4.84
C CYS A 163 -13.13 13.50 5.71
N VAL A 164 -14.30 13.79 6.28
CA VAL A 164 -15.10 12.83 7.05
C VAL A 164 -15.61 11.72 6.16
N VAL A 165 -16.28 12.07 5.05
CA VAL A 165 -16.85 11.10 4.10
C VAL A 165 -15.79 10.22 3.46
N ARG A 166 -14.60 10.77 3.19
CA ARG A 166 -13.49 10.04 2.56
C ARG A 166 -12.63 9.25 3.53
N CYS A 167 -12.85 9.38 4.84
CA CYS A 167 -12.07 8.63 5.82
C CYS A 167 -12.56 7.18 5.94
N PRO A 168 -11.83 6.17 5.46
CA PRO A 168 -12.28 4.78 5.50
C PRO A 168 -12.24 4.18 6.91
N ALA A 169 -11.57 4.86 7.84
CA ALA A 169 -11.40 4.43 9.23
C ALA A 169 -12.27 5.23 10.21
N GLY A 170 -13.07 6.19 9.75
CA GLY A 170 -13.88 7.02 10.64
C GLY A 170 -13.06 7.84 11.65
N ALA A 171 -11.82 8.19 11.29
CA ALA A 171 -10.90 8.92 12.16
C ALA A 171 -11.14 10.43 12.22
N ILE A 172 -12.12 10.94 11.47
CA ILE A 172 -12.50 12.36 11.45
C ILE A 172 -14.01 12.41 11.62
N THR A 173 -14.47 13.25 12.55
CA THR A 173 -15.90 13.37 12.91
C THR A 173 -16.49 14.62 12.26
N LYS A 174 -17.75 14.55 11.82
CA LYS A 174 -18.49 15.70 11.33
C LYS A 174 -18.71 16.71 12.47
N GLY A 175 -18.38 17.96 12.20
CA GLY A 175 -18.39 19.06 13.18
C GLY A 175 -17.08 19.23 13.95
N ASP A 176 -16.14 18.29 13.81
CA ASP A 176 -14.77 18.35 14.35
C ASP A 176 -13.76 17.94 13.26
N GLU A 177 -13.89 18.57 12.09
CA GLU A 177 -13.06 18.26 10.94
C GLU A 177 -11.58 18.66 11.12
N LEU A 178 -11.29 19.52 12.08
CA LEU A 178 -9.92 19.96 12.38
C LEU A 178 -9.12 18.85 13.07
N HIS A 179 -9.80 18.02 13.85
CA HIS A 179 -9.18 16.92 14.59
C HIS A 179 -9.13 15.62 13.80
N THR A 180 -8.07 14.82 14.02
CA THR A 180 -7.93 13.47 13.50
C THR A 180 -7.63 12.52 14.66
N ASP A 181 -8.53 11.56 14.90
CA ASP A 181 -8.32 10.51 15.90
C ASP A 181 -7.12 9.63 15.51
N GLU A 182 -6.01 9.77 16.24
CA GLU A 182 -4.76 9.05 15.98
C GLU A 182 -4.91 7.53 16.13
N ALA A 183 -5.78 7.08 17.05
CA ALA A 183 -5.98 5.66 17.31
C ALA A 183 -6.71 4.95 16.15
N LYS A 184 -7.60 5.67 15.45
CA LYS A 184 -8.33 5.16 14.30
C LYS A 184 -7.61 5.39 12.97
N CYS A 185 -6.73 6.39 12.90
CA CYS A 185 -6.13 6.82 11.64
C CYS A 185 -5.18 5.79 11.06
N ILE A 186 -5.49 5.26 9.87
CA ILE A 186 -4.66 4.32 9.12
C ILE A 186 -3.61 5.00 8.23
N LYS A 187 -3.44 6.31 8.29
CA LYS A 187 -2.44 7.12 7.58
C LYS A 187 -2.52 7.01 6.04
N CYS A 188 -3.69 6.76 5.49
CA CYS A 188 -3.90 6.60 4.05
C CYS A 188 -3.92 7.92 3.28
N CYS A 189 -3.97 9.08 3.95
CA CYS A 189 -4.05 10.43 3.39
C CYS A 189 -5.25 10.70 2.45
N ALA A 190 -6.29 9.88 2.48
CA ALA A 190 -7.50 10.11 1.68
C ALA A 190 -8.16 11.46 2.00
N CYS A 191 -8.12 11.88 3.27
CA CYS A 191 -8.63 13.18 3.71
C CYS A 191 -7.83 14.35 3.13
N VAL A 192 -6.50 14.21 2.99
CA VAL A 192 -5.62 15.22 2.38
C VAL A 192 -5.94 15.35 0.89
N LYS A 193 -6.01 14.22 0.18
CA LYS A 193 -6.34 14.17 -1.26
C LYS A 193 -7.74 14.71 -1.56
N ALA A 194 -8.68 14.55 -0.64
CA ALA A 194 -10.06 15.02 -0.80
C ALA A 194 -10.24 16.51 -0.47
N CYS A 195 -9.28 17.17 0.19
CA CYS A 195 -9.42 18.54 0.62
C CYS A 195 -9.25 19.52 -0.55
N VAL A 196 -10.37 19.96 -1.14
CA VAL A 196 -10.38 20.88 -2.27
C VAL A 196 -9.81 22.26 -1.93
N ARG A 197 -9.84 22.65 -0.65
CA ARG A 197 -9.30 23.92 -0.14
C ARG A 197 -7.82 23.80 0.25
N LYS A 198 -7.24 22.58 0.21
CA LYS A 198 -5.87 22.31 0.65
C LYS A 198 -5.58 22.80 2.09
N ALA A 199 -6.60 22.82 2.94
CA ALA A 199 -6.47 23.18 4.36
C ALA A 199 -5.71 22.10 5.17
N ARG A 200 -5.73 20.86 4.63
CA ARG A 200 -5.16 19.66 5.28
C ARG A 200 -4.12 19.04 4.39
#